data_0719e5e5db444681a1ba6d2bf3ef099f
#
_entry.id   0719e5e5db444681a1ba6d2bf3ef099f
#
_cell.length_a   1.000
_cell.length_b   1.000
_cell.length_c   1.000
_cell.angle_alpha   90.00
_cell.angle_beta   90.00
_cell.angle_gamma   90.00
#
_symmetry.space_group_name_H-M   'P 1'
#
loop_
_entity.id
_entity.type
_entity.pdbx_description
1 polymer ?
#
loop_
_entity_poly.entity_id
_entity_poly.type
_entity_poly.pdbx_seq_one_letter_code
_entity_poly.pdbx_strand_id
1 'polypeptide(L)'
;MNKLVKMTAMIAVAATLFAGCGDDDDTTKTPAAPTIEMVGANIDDVHEITQQMSVKVAVASEVGIGRFDITIESPMLTNEFLTGVGLAAQMELVSASGSMASRLKEFGFPVGNEVKDAKTLSFDISTLVPLIAELGKKTSNHNFVLKVTDTKGQSTTKTLKFHLTGTSSVVYNNDADLWANTATLTVSLAEAAQNPVLEYRKKGETEWQQTPPLVAAQDGSYTATIAPVWESSKNAAELDIYTVKAGTGVVAAATYECRVKEGENVLVQSQFTTAEGDKIPNGDMSGWSKKQMTTDGETFFPITYPNAEGDSNWDSGNNMFLENPTSQTYTPLCEEDKTEPGTANLSARMVMNFVFAPGNMFTGDFVYSGLSGTVNFGKPYDWKARPAGMKVRYKAKVGTIDKLGSSDPDKDKYKDQPDRARIFVAVVDWSTQHGVTSGIGAPSGMWDPATASNLEEGAILGYGDLVITESADNWTEVTLPINWYAKDAAKPGADKFSLVISCATSMRGDYLTGCSTNVMQVDDFEWVY
;
A
#
# COMPACT_ATOMS: atom_id res chain seq x y z
N MET A 1 22.27 -19.57 -36.55
CA MET A 1 22.42 -20.43 -37.77
C MET A 1 21.25 -21.39 -37.81
N ASN A 2 20.45 -21.27 -38.89
CA ASN A 2 19.64 -22.29 -39.57
C ASN A 2 18.39 -22.80 -38.82
N LYS A 3 17.21 -22.87 -39.40
CA LYS A 3 16.75 -22.75 -40.82
C LYS A 3 15.24 -22.43 -40.80
N LEU A 4 14.85 -21.41 -41.55
CA LEU A 4 13.49 -21.17 -42.00
C LEU A 4 13.04 -22.35 -42.85
N VAL A 5 12.03 -23.10 -42.46
CA VAL A 5 11.31 -24.03 -43.35
C VAL A 5 10.00 -23.31 -43.72
N LYS A 6 9.96 -22.76 -44.92
CA LYS A 6 8.71 -22.34 -45.57
C LYS A 6 7.92 -23.60 -45.94
N MET A 7 6.85 -23.91 -45.21
CA MET A 7 5.83 -24.85 -45.71
C MET A 7 4.79 -24.07 -46.47
N THR A 8 4.91 -24.10 -47.81
CA THR A 8 3.87 -23.67 -48.75
C THR A 8 2.82 -24.77 -48.77
N ALA A 9 1.71 -24.61 -48.05
CA ALA A 9 0.56 -25.51 -48.17
C ALA A 9 -0.19 -25.15 -49.45
N MET A 10 -0.07 -26.00 -50.46
CA MET A 10 -0.97 -26.02 -51.62
C MET A 10 -2.40 -26.36 -51.14
N ILE A 11 -3.30 -25.41 -51.30
CA ILE A 11 -4.75 -25.65 -51.15
C ILE A 11 -5.21 -26.41 -52.37
N ALA A 12 -5.41 -27.72 -52.24
CA ALA A 12 -6.08 -28.51 -53.22
C ALA A 12 -7.60 -28.40 -52.96
N VAL A 13 -8.26 -27.54 -53.72
CA VAL A 13 -9.73 -27.58 -53.78
C VAL A 13 -10.10 -28.84 -54.58
N ALA A 14 -10.62 -29.84 -53.89
CA ALA A 14 -11.15 -31.03 -54.54
C ALA A 14 -12.51 -30.66 -55.21
N ALA A 15 -12.44 -30.29 -56.47
CA ALA A 15 -13.61 -30.27 -57.32
C ALA A 15 -13.94 -31.73 -57.70
N THR A 16 -14.90 -32.34 -57.04
CA THR A 16 -15.48 -33.61 -57.50
C THR A 16 -16.33 -33.35 -58.71
N LEU A 17 -15.71 -33.56 -59.88
CA LEU A 17 -16.46 -33.66 -61.15
C LEU A 17 -17.17 -35.00 -61.20
N PHE A 18 -18.48 -35.03 -61.00
CA PHE A 18 -19.30 -36.16 -61.43
C PHE A 18 -19.48 -36.09 -62.96
N ALA A 19 -18.74 -36.95 -63.67
CA ALA A 19 -19.05 -37.26 -65.02
C ALA A 19 -20.08 -38.40 -65.04
N GLY A 20 -21.35 -38.06 -65.19
CA GLY A 20 -22.43 -39.00 -65.52
C GLY A 20 -22.83 -38.76 -66.97
N CYS A 21 -22.56 -39.72 -67.85
CA CYS A 21 -23.17 -39.82 -69.16
C CYS A 21 -24.57 -40.37 -69.05
N GLY A 22 -25.53 -39.77 -69.77
CA GLY A 22 -26.76 -40.48 -70.14
C GLY A 22 -28.05 -39.72 -69.95
N ASP A 23 -28.62 -39.39 -71.09
CA ASP A 23 -30.02 -39.15 -71.50
C ASP A 23 -30.69 -37.79 -71.20
N ASP A 24 -31.16 -37.24 -72.29
CA ASP A 24 -32.02 -36.08 -72.38
C ASP A 24 -33.28 -36.26 -71.53
N ASP A 25 -33.36 -35.45 -70.46
CA ASP A 25 -34.67 -34.98 -69.98
C ASP A 25 -34.43 -33.55 -69.39
N ASP A 26 -35.12 -32.57 -69.96
CA ASP A 26 -35.05 -31.16 -69.67
C ASP A 26 -35.71 -30.89 -68.30
N THR A 27 -35.08 -31.35 -67.25
CA THR A 27 -35.38 -30.96 -65.89
C THR A 27 -34.38 -29.87 -65.50
N THR A 28 -34.83 -28.62 -65.42
CA THR A 28 -34.10 -27.46 -64.86
C THR A 28 -33.61 -27.83 -63.48
N LYS A 29 -32.35 -28.26 -63.43
CA LYS A 29 -31.69 -28.66 -62.19
C LYS A 29 -31.62 -27.39 -61.29
N THR A 30 -32.38 -27.42 -60.20
CA THR A 30 -32.34 -26.34 -59.23
C THR A 30 -30.90 -26.24 -58.72
N PRO A 31 -30.23 -25.07 -58.82
CA PRO A 31 -28.88 -24.90 -58.35
C PRO A 31 -28.78 -25.28 -56.87
N ALA A 32 -27.63 -25.77 -56.45
CA ALA A 32 -27.42 -26.06 -55.03
C ALA A 32 -27.40 -24.78 -54.19
N ALA A 33 -27.94 -24.85 -52.96
CA ALA A 33 -27.86 -23.74 -52.02
C ALA A 33 -26.41 -23.34 -51.73
N PRO A 34 -26.13 -22.09 -51.41
CA PRO A 34 -24.76 -21.64 -51.05
C PRO A 34 -24.15 -22.46 -49.91
N THR A 35 -22.84 -22.60 -49.91
CA THR A 35 -22.10 -23.21 -48.78
C THR A 35 -21.33 -22.15 -48.02
N ILE A 36 -21.19 -22.37 -46.68
CA ILE A 36 -20.43 -21.52 -45.79
C ILE A 36 -19.55 -22.46 -44.93
N GLU A 37 -18.27 -22.24 -44.94
CA GLU A 37 -17.27 -23.09 -44.23
C GLU A 37 -16.26 -22.21 -43.48
N MET A 38 -15.77 -22.71 -42.37
CA MET A 38 -14.60 -22.14 -41.68
C MET A 38 -13.33 -22.84 -42.16
N VAL A 39 -12.37 -22.07 -42.68
CA VAL A 39 -11.14 -22.64 -43.25
C VAL A 39 -10.24 -23.17 -42.15
N GLY A 40 -9.98 -24.48 -42.21
CA GLY A 40 -9.09 -25.13 -41.24
C GLY A 40 -9.74 -25.60 -39.96
N ALA A 41 -11.07 -25.42 -39.83
CA ALA A 41 -11.83 -25.89 -38.68
C ALA A 41 -13.27 -26.22 -39.05
N ASN A 42 -13.96 -27.00 -38.21
CA ASN A 42 -15.41 -27.28 -38.41
C ASN A 42 -16.23 -26.09 -37.90
N ILE A 43 -17.05 -25.49 -38.81
CA ILE A 43 -17.85 -24.30 -38.51
C ILE A 43 -18.95 -24.55 -37.45
N ASP A 44 -19.34 -25.80 -37.24
CA ASP A 44 -20.42 -26.16 -36.31
C ASP A 44 -19.90 -26.35 -34.87
N ASP A 45 -18.57 -26.42 -34.69
CA ASP A 45 -17.91 -26.54 -33.37
C ASP A 45 -17.93 -25.19 -32.63
N VAL A 46 -17.66 -25.24 -31.30
CA VAL A 46 -17.39 -24.06 -30.48
C VAL A 46 -15.87 -23.84 -30.44
N HIS A 47 -15.44 -22.63 -30.77
CA HIS A 47 -14.01 -22.26 -30.84
C HIS A 47 -13.63 -21.40 -29.66
N GLU A 48 -12.57 -21.81 -28.95
CA GLU A 48 -12.04 -21.00 -27.85
C GLU A 48 -11.33 -19.75 -28.37
N ILE A 49 -11.70 -18.57 -27.85
CA ILE A 49 -11.09 -17.29 -28.25
C ILE A 49 -9.71 -17.17 -27.63
N THR A 50 -8.72 -16.93 -28.49
CA THR A 50 -7.34 -16.62 -28.09
C THR A 50 -6.84 -15.37 -28.82
N GLN A 51 -5.84 -14.68 -28.27
CA GLN A 51 -5.26 -13.47 -28.88
C GLN A 51 -4.64 -13.72 -30.28
N GLN A 52 -4.32 -14.97 -30.62
CA GLN A 52 -3.69 -15.34 -31.89
C GLN A 52 -4.61 -16.19 -32.77
N MET A 53 -5.90 -16.18 -32.49
CA MET A 53 -6.86 -16.96 -33.23
C MET A 53 -7.00 -16.44 -34.68
N SER A 54 -6.99 -17.35 -35.66
CA SER A 54 -7.28 -17.06 -37.06
C SER A 54 -8.66 -17.53 -37.43
N VAL A 55 -9.48 -16.63 -37.97
CA VAL A 55 -10.87 -16.91 -38.36
C VAL A 55 -11.06 -16.54 -39.82
N LYS A 56 -10.97 -17.54 -40.71
CA LYS A 56 -11.19 -17.41 -42.14
C LYS A 56 -12.46 -18.14 -42.55
N VAL A 57 -13.29 -17.48 -43.31
CA VAL A 57 -14.56 -18.02 -43.82
C VAL A 57 -14.48 -18.13 -45.33
N ALA A 58 -14.94 -19.25 -45.87
CA ALA A 58 -15.13 -19.48 -47.28
C ALA A 58 -16.62 -19.66 -47.59
N VAL A 59 -17.08 -19.01 -48.67
CA VAL A 59 -18.46 -19.09 -49.17
C VAL A 59 -18.40 -19.48 -50.63
N ALA A 60 -19.29 -20.41 -51.08
CA ALA A 60 -19.44 -20.74 -52.49
C ALA A 60 -20.93 -20.78 -52.88
N SER A 61 -21.21 -20.31 -54.10
CA SER A 61 -22.54 -20.27 -54.71
C SER A 61 -22.44 -20.58 -56.21
N GLU A 62 -23.20 -21.54 -56.70
CA GLU A 62 -23.19 -21.88 -58.14
C GLU A 62 -23.65 -20.72 -59.04
N VAL A 63 -24.58 -19.91 -58.55
CA VAL A 63 -25.26 -18.86 -59.32
C VAL A 63 -24.87 -17.42 -58.91
N GLY A 64 -23.99 -17.29 -57.90
CA GLY A 64 -23.55 -16.03 -57.35
C GLY A 64 -24.36 -15.58 -56.14
N ILE A 65 -23.72 -14.75 -55.28
CA ILE A 65 -24.29 -14.25 -54.03
C ILE A 65 -25.18 -13.03 -54.32
N GLY A 66 -26.47 -13.12 -53.96
CA GLY A 66 -27.42 -12.02 -54.06
C GLY A 66 -27.52 -11.17 -52.80
N ARG A 67 -27.33 -11.78 -51.61
CA ARG A 67 -27.39 -11.13 -50.31
C ARG A 67 -26.52 -11.87 -49.30
N PHE A 68 -25.85 -11.12 -48.42
CA PHE A 68 -25.04 -11.70 -47.32
C PHE A 68 -25.26 -10.90 -46.04
N ASP A 69 -26.02 -11.48 -45.10
CA ASP A 69 -26.29 -10.90 -43.80
C ASP A 69 -25.39 -11.48 -42.75
N ILE A 70 -24.88 -10.63 -41.85
CA ILE A 70 -24.15 -10.99 -40.67
C ILE A 70 -24.86 -10.44 -39.45
N THR A 71 -25.15 -11.29 -38.46
CA THR A 71 -25.68 -10.87 -37.17
C THR A 71 -24.66 -11.26 -36.07
N ILE A 72 -24.26 -10.29 -35.26
CA ILE A 72 -23.37 -10.47 -34.13
C ILE A 72 -24.21 -10.53 -32.85
N GLU A 73 -24.13 -11.65 -32.16
CA GLU A 73 -24.76 -11.90 -30.86
C GLU A 73 -23.65 -12.06 -29.83
N SER A 74 -23.33 -11.01 -29.07
CA SER A 74 -22.20 -10.97 -28.16
C SER A 74 -22.52 -10.08 -26.96
N PRO A 75 -22.30 -10.53 -25.71
CA PRO A 75 -22.45 -9.67 -24.55
C PRO A 75 -21.40 -8.58 -24.48
N MET A 76 -20.26 -8.73 -25.21
CA MET A 76 -19.16 -7.77 -25.26
C MET A 76 -19.27 -6.82 -26.45
N LEU A 77 -19.56 -7.35 -27.62
CA LEU A 77 -19.78 -6.56 -28.83
C LEU A 77 -21.24 -6.08 -28.88
N THR A 78 -21.64 -5.28 -27.90
CA THR A 78 -22.99 -4.72 -27.81
C THR A 78 -23.26 -3.77 -28.98
N ASN A 79 -24.55 -3.50 -29.27
CA ASN A 79 -24.89 -2.55 -30.32
C ASN A 79 -24.31 -1.15 -30.10
N GLU A 80 -24.20 -0.71 -28.85
CA GLU A 80 -23.56 0.55 -28.46
C GLU A 80 -22.06 0.54 -28.79
N PHE A 81 -21.34 -0.53 -28.38
CA PHE A 81 -19.93 -0.69 -28.70
C PHE A 81 -19.68 -0.73 -30.20
N LEU A 82 -20.44 -1.56 -30.94
CA LEU A 82 -20.32 -1.69 -32.39
C LEU A 82 -20.58 -0.36 -33.10
N THR A 83 -21.59 0.39 -32.67
CA THR A 83 -21.88 1.73 -33.21
C THR A 83 -20.72 2.69 -32.94
N GLY A 84 -20.11 2.64 -31.74
CA GLY A 84 -18.96 3.45 -31.39
C GLY A 84 -17.74 3.21 -32.29
N VAL A 85 -17.58 1.99 -32.79
CA VAL A 85 -16.50 1.64 -33.74
C VAL A 85 -16.95 1.69 -35.21
N GLY A 86 -18.14 2.19 -35.49
CA GLY A 86 -18.68 2.38 -36.85
C GLY A 86 -19.23 1.10 -37.50
N LEU A 87 -19.60 0.10 -36.71
CA LEU A 87 -20.28 -1.13 -37.12
C LEU A 87 -21.69 -1.21 -36.57
N ALA A 88 -22.45 -2.25 -36.93
CA ALA A 88 -23.73 -2.57 -36.37
C ALA A 88 -23.83 -4.06 -36.02
N ALA A 89 -24.72 -4.42 -35.08
CA ALA A 89 -24.94 -5.82 -34.74
C ALA A 89 -25.58 -6.63 -35.90
N GLN A 90 -26.24 -5.97 -36.83
CA GLN A 90 -26.78 -6.56 -38.06
C GLN A 90 -26.24 -5.77 -39.26
N MET A 91 -25.62 -6.46 -40.19
CA MET A 91 -24.95 -5.88 -41.34
C MET A 91 -25.30 -6.67 -42.61
N GLU A 92 -25.51 -5.98 -43.72
CA GLU A 92 -25.73 -6.58 -45.05
C GLU A 92 -24.57 -6.18 -45.95
N LEU A 93 -23.77 -7.14 -46.38
CA LEU A 93 -22.49 -6.89 -47.02
C LEU A 93 -22.57 -6.44 -48.48
N VAL A 94 -23.62 -6.89 -49.24
CA VAL A 94 -23.78 -6.53 -50.67
C VAL A 94 -24.14 -5.05 -50.83
N SER A 95 -25.03 -4.52 -49.95
CA SER A 95 -25.49 -3.13 -50.00
C SER A 95 -24.68 -2.18 -49.13
N ALA A 96 -23.71 -2.68 -48.37
CA ALA A 96 -22.88 -1.86 -47.50
C ALA A 96 -22.15 -0.75 -48.28
N SER A 97 -22.24 0.48 -47.79
CA SER A 97 -21.69 1.67 -48.47
C SER A 97 -21.19 2.71 -47.46
N GLY A 98 -20.45 3.73 -47.95
CA GLY A 98 -19.99 4.84 -47.13
C GLY A 98 -18.99 4.43 -46.02
N SER A 99 -19.11 5.05 -44.85
CA SER A 99 -18.22 4.82 -43.71
C SER A 99 -18.32 3.39 -43.17
N MET A 100 -19.53 2.80 -43.18
CA MET A 100 -19.72 1.40 -42.74
C MET A 100 -18.94 0.43 -43.62
N ALA A 101 -18.99 0.60 -44.97
CA ALA A 101 -18.22 -0.25 -45.88
C ALA A 101 -16.70 -0.17 -45.61
N SER A 102 -16.20 1.04 -45.34
CA SER A 102 -14.78 1.24 -45.02
C SER A 102 -14.39 0.52 -43.73
N ARG A 103 -15.23 0.61 -42.70
CA ARG A 103 -14.98 -0.07 -41.42
C ARG A 103 -15.08 -1.59 -41.53
N LEU A 104 -16.06 -2.10 -42.25
CA LEU A 104 -16.17 -3.54 -42.52
C LEU A 104 -14.90 -4.10 -43.16
N LYS A 105 -14.32 -3.38 -44.13
CA LYS A 105 -13.06 -3.75 -44.79
C LYS A 105 -11.87 -3.77 -43.79
N GLU A 106 -11.79 -2.79 -42.88
CA GLU A 106 -10.74 -2.75 -41.84
C GLU A 106 -10.80 -3.98 -40.94
N PHE A 107 -12.00 -4.51 -40.68
CA PHE A 107 -12.20 -5.74 -39.90
C PHE A 107 -12.20 -7.02 -40.76
N GLY A 108 -11.82 -6.92 -42.02
CA GLY A 108 -11.64 -8.07 -42.92
C GLY A 108 -12.89 -8.56 -43.63
N PHE A 109 -14.02 -7.85 -43.52
CA PHE A 109 -15.23 -8.21 -44.25
C PHE A 109 -15.22 -7.69 -45.70
N PRO A 110 -15.60 -8.52 -46.70
CA PRO A 110 -15.81 -8.07 -48.06
C PRO A 110 -17.12 -7.29 -48.15
N VAL A 111 -17.18 -6.31 -49.04
CA VAL A 111 -18.40 -5.47 -49.19
C VAL A 111 -18.70 -5.09 -50.64
N GLY A 112 -19.95 -4.81 -50.91
CA GLY A 112 -20.41 -4.30 -52.19
C GLY A 112 -20.14 -5.26 -53.38
N ASN A 113 -19.46 -4.77 -54.40
CA ASN A 113 -19.15 -5.54 -55.61
C ASN A 113 -18.17 -6.71 -55.36
N GLU A 114 -17.47 -6.76 -54.24
CA GLU A 114 -16.62 -7.91 -53.88
C GLU A 114 -17.51 -9.12 -53.50
N VAL A 115 -18.73 -8.90 -53.01
CA VAL A 115 -19.68 -9.91 -52.58
C VAL A 115 -20.74 -10.18 -53.63
N LYS A 116 -21.25 -9.11 -54.26
CA LYS A 116 -22.35 -9.20 -55.26
C LYS A 116 -21.94 -10.06 -56.44
N ASP A 117 -22.81 -11.03 -56.76
CA ASP A 117 -22.65 -12.00 -57.86
C ASP A 117 -21.38 -12.88 -57.76
N ALA A 118 -20.66 -12.83 -56.63
CA ALA A 118 -19.48 -13.67 -56.39
C ALA A 118 -19.89 -15.13 -56.29
N LYS A 119 -19.23 -16.00 -57.05
CA LYS A 119 -19.40 -17.45 -57.00
C LYS A 119 -18.57 -18.12 -55.92
N THR A 120 -17.44 -17.51 -55.57
CA THR A 120 -16.59 -17.90 -54.46
C THR A 120 -16.13 -16.65 -53.73
N LEU A 121 -16.10 -16.71 -52.42
CA LEU A 121 -15.66 -15.61 -51.54
C LEU A 121 -14.87 -16.19 -50.37
N SER A 122 -13.75 -15.58 -50.00
CA SER A 122 -13.05 -15.90 -48.79
C SER A 122 -12.64 -14.61 -48.07
N PHE A 123 -12.87 -14.55 -46.77
CA PHE A 123 -12.56 -13.39 -45.97
C PHE A 123 -12.03 -13.79 -44.59
N ASP A 124 -11.34 -12.87 -43.93
CA ASP A 124 -10.63 -13.09 -42.68
C ASP A 124 -11.04 -12.06 -41.63
N ILE A 125 -11.68 -12.51 -40.55
CA ILE A 125 -12.13 -11.70 -39.42
C ILE A 125 -11.27 -11.92 -38.18
N SER A 126 -10.03 -12.39 -38.37
CA SER A 126 -9.09 -12.62 -37.28
C SER A 126 -8.73 -11.37 -36.50
N THR A 127 -9.02 -10.17 -36.98
CA THR A 127 -8.84 -8.91 -36.24
C THR A 127 -10.01 -8.57 -35.32
N LEU A 128 -11.22 -9.03 -35.63
CA LEU A 128 -12.42 -8.70 -34.83
C LEU A 128 -12.61 -9.64 -33.65
N VAL A 129 -12.42 -10.95 -33.83
CA VAL A 129 -12.69 -11.95 -32.80
C VAL A 129 -11.75 -11.83 -31.60
N PRO A 130 -10.42 -11.65 -31.74
CA PRO A 130 -9.51 -11.44 -30.62
C PRO A 130 -9.78 -10.19 -29.78
N LEU A 131 -10.45 -9.16 -30.32
CA LEU A 131 -10.87 -7.99 -29.55
C LEU A 131 -11.80 -8.36 -28.38
N ILE A 132 -12.55 -9.46 -28.52
CA ILE A 132 -13.41 -9.97 -27.46
C ILE A 132 -12.55 -10.36 -26.25
N ALA A 133 -11.37 -10.97 -26.47
CA ALA A 133 -10.44 -11.35 -25.40
C ALA A 133 -9.84 -10.14 -24.68
N GLU A 134 -9.67 -9.01 -25.37
CA GLU A 134 -9.17 -7.77 -24.80
C GLU A 134 -10.25 -7.02 -24.00
N LEU A 135 -11.49 -7.07 -24.47
CA LEU A 135 -12.63 -6.38 -23.85
C LEU A 135 -13.24 -7.14 -22.67
N GLY A 136 -13.15 -8.47 -22.65
CA GLY A 136 -13.87 -9.32 -21.72
C GLY A 136 -12.98 -9.99 -20.68
N LYS A 137 -13.31 -9.80 -19.38
CA LYS A 137 -12.72 -10.55 -18.25
C LYS A 137 -13.63 -11.69 -17.79
N LYS A 138 -14.89 -11.69 -18.23
CA LYS A 138 -15.91 -12.70 -17.86
C LYS A 138 -16.01 -13.78 -18.92
N THR A 139 -16.24 -15.01 -18.48
CA THR A 139 -16.59 -16.12 -19.36
C THR A 139 -17.85 -15.79 -20.14
N SER A 140 -17.83 -15.95 -21.46
CA SER A 140 -18.93 -15.59 -22.33
C SER A 140 -18.92 -16.34 -23.66
N ASN A 141 -20.12 -16.48 -24.25
CA ASN A 141 -20.32 -17.06 -25.56
C ASN A 141 -20.68 -15.95 -26.55
N HIS A 142 -20.19 -16.07 -27.78
CA HIS A 142 -20.35 -15.10 -28.84
C HIS A 142 -20.69 -15.84 -30.13
N ASN A 143 -21.73 -15.40 -30.83
CA ASN A 143 -22.19 -15.99 -32.08
C ASN A 143 -22.09 -14.98 -33.20
N PHE A 144 -21.58 -15.42 -34.36
CA PHE A 144 -21.63 -14.67 -35.60
C PHE A 144 -22.48 -15.49 -36.55
N VAL A 145 -23.74 -15.06 -36.74
CA VAL A 145 -24.68 -15.72 -37.61
C VAL A 145 -24.49 -15.21 -39.03
N LEU A 146 -24.07 -16.09 -39.94
CA LEU A 146 -23.80 -15.81 -41.34
C LEU A 146 -24.97 -16.38 -42.17
N LYS A 147 -25.69 -15.53 -42.92
CA LYS A 147 -26.73 -15.96 -43.83
C LYS A 147 -26.44 -15.48 -45.24
N VAL A 148 -26.18 -16.43 -46.11
CA VAL A 148 -25.96 -16.17 -47.56
C VAL A 148 -27.16 -16.58 -48.34
N THR A 149 -27.66 -15.70 -49.21
CA THR A 149 -28.74 -15.94 -50.17
C THR A 149 -28.16 -15.74 -51.56
N ASP A 150 -28.37 -16.70 -52.45
CA ASP A 150 -27.93 -16.62 -53.82
C ASP A 150 -28.86 -15.77 -54.70
N THR A 151 -28.49 -15.55 -55.96
CA THR A 151 -29.27 -14.76 -56.93
C THR A 151 -30.58 -15.43 -57.35
N LYS A 152 -30.82 -16.70 -56.97
CA LYS A 152 -32.06 -17.46 -57.19
C LYS A 152 -32.91 -17.57 -55.95
N GLY A 153 -32.49 -16.98 -54.81
CA GLY A 153 -33.24 -16.92 -53.57
C GLY A 153 -33.04 -18.11 -52.63
N GLN A 154 -32.11 -19.03 -52.92
CA GLN A 154 -31.75 -20.10 -51.99
C GLN A 154 -30.81 -19.58 -50.90
N SER A 155 -31.00 -20.00 -49.67
CA SER A 155 -30.25 -19.49 -48.52
C SER A 155 -29.64 -20.60 -47.71
N THR A 156 -28.43 -20.31 -47.18
CA THR A 156 -27.76 -21.12 -46.14
C THR A 156 -27.42 -20.22 -44.98
N THR A 157 -27.66 -20.72 -43.78
CA THR A 157 -27.29 -20.05 -42.52
C THR A 157 -26.33 -20.93 -41.75
N LYS A 158 -25.21 -20.35 -41.31
CA LYS A 158 -24.25 -20.98 -40.40
C LYS A 158 -23.91 -20.03 -39.24
N THR A 159 -23.60 -20.57 -38.08
CA THR A 159 -23.22 -19.80 -36.91
C THR A 159 -21.81 -20.16 -36.51
N LEU A 160 -20.88 -19.20 -36.58
CA LEU A 160 -19.60 -19.29 -35.95
C LEU A 160 -19.80 -19.08 -34.45
N LYS A 161 -19.44 -20.07 -33.64
CA LYS A 161 -19.62 -20.06 -32.19
C LYS A 161 -18.27 -19.93 -31.53
N PHE A 162 -18.13 -18.91 -30.71
CA PHE A 162 -16.92 -18.63 -29.96
C PHE A 162 -17.19 -18.66 -28.48
N HIS A 163 -16.22 -19.17 -27.72
CA HIS A 163 -16.23 -19.20 -26.26
C HIS A 163 -15.01 -18.44 -25.75
N LEU A 164 -15.22 -17.51 -24.83
CA LEU A 164 -14.18 -16.83 -24.08
C LEU A 164 -14.16 -17.38 -22.66
N THR A 165 -13.05 -18.00 -22.27
CA THR A 165 -12.79 -18.35 -20.87
C THR A 165 -12.32 -17.11 -20.15
N GLY A 166 -13.11 -16.64 -19.20
CA GLY A 166 -12.80 -15.47 -18.38
C GLY A 166 -11.61 -15.72 -17.44
N THR A 167 -11.05 -14.63 -16.93
CA THR A 167 -9.94 -14.69 -15.98
C THR A 167 -10.31 -13.95 -14.70
N SER A 168 -10.25 -14.66 -13.57
CA SER A 168 -10.38 -14.04 -12.25
C SER A 168 -9.09 -13.39 -11.82
N SER A 169 -9.16 -12.22 -11.20
CA SER A 169 -8.00 -11.49 -10.69
C SER A 169 -8.33 -10.70 -9.44
N VAL A 170 -7.31 -10.50 -8.60
CA VAL A 170 -7.32 -9.56 -7.48
C VAL A 170 -6.14 -8.61 -7.68
N VAL A 171 -6.44 -7.33 -7.79
CA VAL A 171 -5.45 -6.28 -8.06
C VAL A 171 -5.42 -5.30 -6.89
N TYR A 172 -4.26 -5.13 -6.30
CA TYR A 172 -3.99 -4.05 -5.35
C TYR A 172 -3.73 -2.77 -6.13
N ASN A 173 -4.47 -1.71 -5.81
CA ASN A 173 -4.42 -0.44 -6.55
C ASN A 173 -3.21 0.42 -6.18
N ASN A 174 -2.37 -0.03 -5.25
CA ASN A 174 -1.20 0.68 -4.70
C ASN A 174 -1.58 2.01 -4.02
N ASP A 175 -2.74 2.04 -3.40
CA ASP A 175 -3.39 3.21 -2.79
C ASP A 175 -3.66 3.00 -1.28
N ALA A 176 -2.87 2.14 -0.61
CA ALA A 176 -3.03 1.93 0.83
C ALA A 176 -2.82 3.24 1.61
N ASP A 177 -3.80 3.57 2.43
CA ASP A 177 -3.62 4.57 3.48
C ASP A 177 -3.01 3.88 4.71
N LEU A 178 -1.68 3.95 4.81
CA LEU A 178 -0.92 3.31 5.89
C LEU A 178 -1.08 4.05 7.23
N TRP A 179 -1.61 5.28 7.22
CA TRP A 179 -1.99 5.97 8.46
C TRP A 179 -3.33 5.49 8.99
N ALA A 180 -4.29 5.27 8.12
CA ALA A 180 -5.58 4.69 8.47
C ALA A 180 -5.55 3.15 8.58
N ASN A 181 -4.44 2.50 8.22
CA ASN A 181 -4.27 1.04 8.13
C ASN A 181 -5.25 0.38 7.14
N THR A 182 -5.59 1.05 6.04
CA THR A 182 -6.55 0.57 5.04
C THR A 182 -5.92 0.34 3.68
N ALA A 183 -6.49 -0.59 2.92
CA ALA A 183 -6.15 -0.82 1.51
C ALA A 183 -7.37 -1.20 0.70
N THR A 184 -7.38 -0.83 -0.58
CA THR A 184 -8.43 -1.17 -1.52
C THR A 184 -7.92 -2.11 -2.60
N LEU A 185 -8.67 -3.18 -2.88
CA LEU A 185 -8.38 -4.13 -3.94
C LEU A 185 -9.56 -4.20 -4.91
N THR A 186 -9.24 -4.27 -6.20
CA THR A 186 -10.23 -4.54 -7.25
C THR A 186 -10.24 -6.03 -7.56
N VAL A 187 -11.42 -6.64 -7.48
CA VAL A 187 -11.64 -8.06 -7.78
C VAL A 187 -12.43 -8.19 -9.07
N SER A 188 -11.94 -8.97 -10.00
CA SER A 188 -12.67 -9.41 -11.19
C SER A 188 -12.86 -10.91 -11.14
N LEU A 189 -14.06 -11.40 -11.37
CA LEU A 189 -14.38 -12.83 -11.39
C LEU A 189 -14.81 -13.26 -12.79
N ALA A 190 -14.25 -14.36 -13.28
CA ALA A 190 -14.61 -14.97 -14.56
C ALA A 190 -16.08 -15.38 -14.61
N GLU A 191 -16.58 -15.91 -13.49
CA GLU A 191 -17.97 -16.33 -13.31
C GLU A 191 -18.67 -15.45 -12.27
N ALA A 192 -20.00 -15.34 -12.37
CA ALA A 192 -20.78 -14.66 -11.34
C ALA A 192 -20.75 -15.48 -10.04
N ALA A 193 -20.48 -14.82 -8.93
CA ALA A 193 -20.47 -15.42 -7.61
C ALA A 193 -21.55 -14.83 -6.71
N GLN A 194 -22.10 -15.64 -5.80
CA GLN A 194 -23.07 -15.21 -4.81
C GLN A 194 -22.38 -14.93 -3.47
N ASN A 195 -22.46 -13.69 -2.98
CA ASN A 195 -21.85 -13.26 -1.72
C ASN A 195 -20.34 -13.60 -1.60
N PRO A 196 -19.53 -13.26 -2.61
CA PRO A 196 -18.10 -13.50 -2.51
C PRO A 196 -17.49 -12.65 -1.40
N VAL A 197 -16.47 -13.17 -0.71
CA VAL A 197 -15.73 -12.49 0.34
C VAL A 197 -14.24 -12.52 0.03
N LEU A 198 -13.53 -11.47 0.42
CA LEU A 198 -12.08 -11.46 0.40
C LEU A 198 -11.58 -11.89 1.78
N GLU A 199 -10.71 -12.89 1.82
CA GLU A 199 -9.90 -13.23 2.98
C GLU A 199 -8.47 -12.75 2.73
N TYR A 200 -7.82 -12.23 3.77
CA TYR A 200 -6.43 -11.75 3.71
C TYR A 200 -5.68 -12.09 4.99
N ARG A 201 -4.35 -12.17 4.89
CA ARG A 201 -3.46 -12.31 6.04
C ARG A 201 -2.08 -11.73 5.70
N LYS A 202 -1.36 -11.27 6.71
CA LYS A 202 0.07 -10.94 6.55
C LYS A 202 0.83 -12.24 6.27
N LYS A 203 1.74 -12.22 5.31
CA LYS A 203 2.51 -13.42 4.91
C LYS A 203 3.31 -13.95 6.10
N GLY A 204 3.15 -15.23 6.36
CA GLY A 204 3.73 -15.92 7.52
C GLY A 204 2.78 -16.07 8.71
N GLU A 205 1.65 -15.37 8.73
CA GLU A 205 0.59 -15.61 9.72
C GLU A 205 -0.28 -16.80 9.32
N THR A 206 -0.92 -17.43 10.29
CA THR A 206 -1.80 -18.60 10.07
C THR A 206 -3.25 -18.23 9.90
N GLU A 207 -3.70 -17.18 10.60
CA GLU A 207 -5.10 -16.78 10.68
C GLU A 207 -5.50 -15.89 9.52
N TRP A 208 -6.61 -16.25 8.85
CA TRP A 208 -7.21 -15.43 7.81
C TRP A 208 -8.20 -14.45 8.40
N GLN A 209 -8.08 -13.19 8.03
CA GLN A 209 -9.07 -12.14 8.29
C GLN A 209 -10.01 -12.03 7.10
N GLN A 210 -11.25 -11.61 7.33
CA GLN A 210 -12.28 -11.54 6.31
C GLN A 210 -12.82 -10.11 6.17
N THR A 211 -12.98 -9.64 4.92
CA THR A 211 -13.71 -8.41 4.65
C THR A 211 -15.23 -8.65 4.70
N PRO A 212 -16.06 -7.61 4.80
CA PRO A 212 -17.48 -7.74 4.48
C PRO A 212 -17.69 -8.34 3.08
N PRO A 213 -18.88 -8.93 2.80
CA PRO A 213 -19.22 -9.45 1.48
C PRO A 213 -18.99 -8.39 0.40
N LEU A 214 -18.41 -8.80 -0.73
CA LEU A 214 -18.09 -7.90 -1.83
C LEU A 214 -19.36 -7.49 -2.57
N VAL A 215 -19.45 -6.22 -2.92
CA VAL A 215 -20.57 -5.67 -3.68
C VAL A 215 -20.12 -5.42 -5.11
N ALA A 216 -20.88 -5.94 -6.10
CA ALA A 216 -20.57 -5.75 -7.50
C ALA A 216 -20.79 -4.29 -7.93
N ALA A 217 -19.85 -3.72 -8.65
CA ALA A 217 -19.98 -2.45 -9.35
C ALA A 217 -20.79 -2.62 -10.66
N GLN A 218 -21.13 -1.52 -11.32
CA GLN A 218 -21.88 -1.55 -12.58
C GLN A 218 -21.16 -2.28 -13.73
N ASP A 219 -19.82 -2.22 -13.73
CA ASP A 219 -18.98 -2.93 -14.70
C ASP A 219 -18.79 -4.43 -14.36
N GLY A 220 -19.41 -4.87 -13.24
CA GLY A 220 -19.36 -6.24 -12.75
C GLY A 220 -18.05 -6.60 -12.05
N SER A 221 -17.16 -5.64 -11.77
CA SER A 221 -16.04 -5.81 -10.83
C SER A 221 -16.54 -5.69 -9.38
N TYR A 222 -15.69 -6.03 -8.42
CA TYR A 222 -15.97 -5.85 -7.00
C TYR A 222 -14.84 -5.03 -6.36
N THR A 223 -15.19 -4.27 -5.33
CA THR A 223 -14.22 -3.58 -4.49
C THR A 223 -14.16 -4.25 -3.12
N ALA A 224 -12.96 -4.64 -2.71
CA ALA A 224 -12.67 -5.13 -1.37
C ALA A 224 -11.89 -4.07 -0.59
N THR A 225 -12.35 -3.70 0.60
CA THR A 225 -11.63 -2.81 1.51
C THR A 225 -11.14 -3.58 2.71
N ILE A 226 -9.82 -3.64 2.88
CA ILE A 226 -9.18 -4.09 4.11
C ILE A 226 -9.14 -2.91 5.06
N ALA A 227 -9.59 -3.10 6.29
CA ALA A 227 -9.62 -2.07 7.33
C ALA A 227 -9.22 -2.66 8.69
N PRO A 228 -8.68 -1.83 9.61
CA PRO A 228 -8.32 -2.28 10.95
C PRO A 228 -9.57 -2.50 11.80
N VAL A 229 -9.47 -3.46 12.72
CA VAL A 229 -10.38 -3.59 13.86
C VAL A 229 -9.70 -2.94 15.05
N TRP A 230 -10.37 -2.00 15.70
CA TRP A 230 -9.85 -1.30 16.86
C TRP A 230 -10.35 -1.93 18.14
N GLU A 231 -9.43 -2.16 19.06
CA GLU A 231 -9.70 -2.55 20.44
C GLU A 231 -9.60 -1.31 21.33
N SER A 232 -10.53 -1.16 22.26
CA SER A 232 -10.55 -0.04 23.20
C SER A 232 -10.29 -0.52 24.62
N SER A 233 -9.55 0.27 25.38
CA SER A 233 -9.32 0.08 26.81
C SER A 233 -9.16 1.42 27.50
N LYS A 234 -8.89 1.42 28.81
CA LYS A 234 -8.53 2.62 29.56
C LYS A 234 -7.10 2.52 30.06
N ASN A 235 -6.39 3.64 30.02
CA ASN A 235 -5.08 3.74 30.63
C ASN A 235 -5.17 3.98 32.16
N ALA A 236 -4.05 4.10 32.85
CA ALA A 236 -3.99 4.32 34.29
C ALA A 236 -4.61 5.65 34.75
N ALA A 237 -4.79 6.61 33.84
CA ALA A 237 -5.46 7.89 34.09
C ALA A 237 -6.96 7.87 33.71
N GLU A 238 -7.55 6.68 33.49
CA GLU A 238 -8.94 6.47 33.06
C GLU A 238 -9.32 7.09 31.71
N LEU A 239 -8.32 7.46 30.87
CA LEU A 239 -8.54 7.95 29.51
C LEU A 239 -8.74 6.78 28.55
N ASP A 240 -9.67 6.94 27.61
CA ASP A 240 -9.88 5.95 26.55
C ASP A 240 -8.68 5.88 25.62
N ILE A 241 -8.20 4.67 25.37
CA ILE A 241 -7.11 4.40 24.43
C ILE A 241 -7.50 3.29 23.46
N TYR A 242 -6.91 3.33 22.27
CA TYR A 242 -7.20 2.41 21.17
C TYR A 242 -5.92 1.80 20.64
N THR A 243 -6.00 0.49 20.31
CA THR A 243 -4.93 -0.23 19.59
C THR A 243 -5.54 -0.98 18.42
N VAL A 244 -4.79 -1.22 17.38
CA VAL A 244 -5.24 -2.06 16.25
C VAL A 244 -5.13 -3.51 16.68
N LYS A 245 -6.22 -4.27 16.50
CA LYS A 245 -6.22 -5.72 16.74
C LYS A 245 -5.22 -6.39 15.79
N ALA A 246 -4.37 -7.25 16.36
CA ALA A 246 -3.35 -7.96 15.60
C ALA A 246 -3.93 -8.70 14.39
N GLY A 247 -3.23 -8.65 13.27
CA GLY A 247 -3.61 -9.29 12.01
C GLY A 247 -4.67 -8.54 11.20
N THR A 248 -5.29 -7.47 11.70
CA THR A 248 -6.31 -6.69 10.98
C THR A 248 -5.74 -5.41 10.37
N GLY A 249 -6.37 -4.95 9.26
CA GLY A 249 -5.87 -3.81 8.50
C GLY A 249 -4.60 -4.13 7.71
N VAL A 250 -3.94 -3.08 7.22
CA VAL A 250 -2.64 -3.18 6.56
C VAL A 250 -1.62 -2.30 7.27
N VAL A 251 -0.35 -2.74 7.26
CA VAL A 251 0.78 -2.02 7.86
C VAL A 251 1.86 -1.78 6.80
N ALA A 252 2.80 -0.90 7.09
CA ALA A 252 3.92 -0.60 6.20
C ALA A 252 4.88 -1.80 6.03
N ALA A 253 5.59 -1.86 4.90
CA ALA A 253 6.63 -2.84 4.58
C ALA A 253 6.17 -4.31 4.75
N ALA A 254 4.89 -4.60 4.49
CA ALA A 254 4.31 -5.92 4.71
C ALA A 254 3.78 -6.53 3.41
N THR A 255 3.99 -7.83 3.23
CA THR A 255 3.38 -8.61 2.17
C THR A 255 2.14 -9.31 2.69
N TYR A 256 1.05 -9.23 1.95
CA TYR A 256 -0.23 -9.85 2.26
C TYR A 256 -0.57 -10.92 1.22
N GLU A 257 -1.05 -12.05 1.70
CA GLU A 257 -1.74 -13.05 0.89
C GLU A 257 -3.23 -12.75 0.94
N CYS A 258 -3.90 -12.83 -0.20
CA CYS A 258 -5.35 -12.66 -0.28
C CYS A 258 -5.99 -13.69 -1.20
N ARG A 259 -7.25 -14.03 -0.90
CA ARG A 259 -8.06 -14.93 -1.71
C ARG A 259 -9.52 -14.51 -1.67
N VAL A 260 -10.21 -14.70 -2.78
CA VAL A 260 -11.66 -14.51 -2.84
C VAL A 260 -12.33 -15.88 -2.75
N LYS A 261 -13.32 -15.98 -1.88
CA LYS A 261 -14.07 -17.23 -1.65
C LYS A 261 -15.56 -17.03 -1.87
N GLU A 262 -16.22 -18.11 -2.29
CA GLU A 262 -17.65 -18.30 -2.23
C GLU A 262 -17.92 -19.59 -1.42
N GLY A 263 -18.42 -19.45 -0.21
CA GLY A 263 -18.45 -20.57 0.73
C GLY A 263 -17.04 -21.13 0.97
N GLU A 264 -16.84 -22.43 0.72
CA GLU A 264 -15.52 -23.08 0.86
C GLU A 264 -14.67 -23.01 -0.41
N ASN A 265 -15.22 -22.58 -1.53
CA ASN A 265 -14.51 -22.55 -2.80
C ASN A 265 -13.63 -21.29 -2.93
N VAL A 266 -12.34 -21.48 -3.22
CA VAL A 266 -11.42 -20.39 -3.57
C VAL A 266 -11.56 -20.10 -5.07
N LEU A 267 -12.03 -18.91 -5.42
CA LEU A 267 -12.26 -18.47 -6.79
C LEU A 267 -10.98 -17.89 -7.42
N VAL A 268 -10.18 -17.19 -6.62
CA VAL A 268 -8.91 -16.57 -7.04
C VAL A 268 -8.07 -16.25 -5.82
N GLN A 269 -6.75 -16.24 -5.98
CA GLN A 269 -5.80 -15.83 -4.95
C GLN A 269 -4.70 -14.95 -5.54
N SER A 270 -4.13 -14.07 -4.72
CA SER A 270 -3.11 -13.10 -5.10
C SER A 270 -2.24 -12.73 -3.90
N GLN A 271 -1.22 -11.93 -4.14
CA GLN A 271 -0.38 -11.31 -3.11
C GLN A 271 -0.15 -9.85 -3.47
N PHE A 272 0.03 -9.00 -2.45
CA PHE A 272 0.45 -7.63 -2.64
C PHE A 272 1.39 -7.20 -1.52
N THR A 273 2.18 -6.14 -1.74
CA THR A 273 3.11 -5.59 -0.76
C THR A 273 2.83 -4.11 -0.61
N THR A 274 2.74 -3.65 0.63
CA THR A 274 2.56 -2.24 0.98
C THR A 274 3.90 -1.48 0.91
N ALA A 275 3.81 -0.15 0.80
CA ALA A 275 4.99 0.71 0.78
C ALA A 275 5.77 0.66 2.11
N GLU A 276 7.04 1.08 2.05
CA GLU A 276 7.89 1.24 3.23
C GLU A 276 7.32 2.30 4.20
N GLY A 277 7.54 2.07 5.48
CA GLY A 277 7.21 3.02 6.54
C GLY A 277 8.31 4.07 6.74
N ASP A 278 8.19 4.76 7.86
CA ASP A 278 9.13 5.79 8.29
C ASP A 278 10.33 5.20 9.04
N LYS A 279 11.39 6.00 9.15
CA LYS A 279 12.53 5.72 10.03
C LYS A 279 12.66 6.84 11.06
N ILE A 280 12.97 6.50 12.30
CA ILE A 280 13.30 7.49 13.32
C ILE A 280 14.63 8.13 12.95
N PRO A 281 14.71 9.47 12.85
CA PRO A 281 15.96 10.15 12.49
C PRO A 281 17.08 9.78 13.47
N ASN A 282 18.24 9.35 12.95
CA ASN A 282 19.37 8.84 13.74
C ASN A 282 18.96 7.80 14.80
N GLY A 283 17.99 6.92 14.48
CA GLY A 283 17.47 5.94 15.43
C GLY A 283 18.51 4.89 15.85
N ASP A 284 19.50 4.63 15.02
CA ASP A 284 20.65 3.76 15.28
C ASP A 284 21.80 4.46 16.01
N MET A 285 21.60 5.67 16.51
CA MET A 285 22.56 6.50 17.23
C MET A 285 23.97 6.58 16.60
N SER A 286 24.07 6.29 15.30
CA SER A 286 25.36 6.29 14.58
C SER A 286 25.90 7.69 14.25
N GLY A 287 25.02 8.69 14.20
CA GLY A 287 25.34 10.07 13.88
C GLY A 287 25.66 10.90 15.14
N TRP A 288 26.88 11.40 15.23
CA TRP A 288 27.30 12.31 16.31
C TRP A 288 28.00 13.54 15.76
N SER A 289 27.61 14.71 16.24
CA SER A 289 28.22 15.98 15.87
C SER A 289 28.70 16.77 17.08
N LYS A 290 29.58 17.74 16.86
CA LYS A 290 30.13 18.61 17.92
C LYS A 290 30.01 20.06 17.48
N LYS A 291 29.50 20.92 18.37
CA LYS A 291 29.49 22.37 18.19
C LYS A 291 30.43 23.00 19.18
N GLN A 292 31.28 23.91 18.72
CA GLN A 292 32.11 24.73 19.58
C GLN A 292 31.25 25.81 20.21
N MET A 293 31.16 25.82 21.51
CA MET A 293 30.38 26.79 22.28
C MET A 293 31.30 27.57 23.24
N THR A 294 30.96 28.82 23.48
CA THR A 294 31.69 29.70 24.38
C THR A 294 30.73 30.64 25.07
N THR A 295 31.06 31.04 26.32
CA THR A 295 30.34 32.07 27.07
C THR A 295 31.14 33.37 27.23
N ASP A 296 32.45 33.33 27.03
CA ASP A 296 33.36 34.46 27.18
C ASP A 296 34.04 34.89 25.87
N GLY A 297 33.81 34.15 24.76
CA GLY A 297 34.45 34.40 23.47
C GLY A 297 35.92 33.96 23.39
N GLU A 298 36.51 33.44 24.46
CA GLU A 298 37.90 33.04 24.55
C GLU A 298 38.04 31.52 24.76
N THR A 299 37.22 30.94 25.65
CA THR A 299 37.24 29.52 25.99
C THR A 299 36.16 28.77 25.23
N PHE A 300 36.53 27.77 24.42
CA PHE A 300 35.63 26.98 23.61
C PHE A 300 35.54 25.55 24.14
N PHE A 301 34.32 25.02 24.21
CA PHE A 301 33.99 23.67 24.61
C PHE A 301 33.29 22.92 23.47
N PRO A 302 33.73 21.72 23.11
CA PRO A 302 33.03 20.90 22.12
C PRO A 302 31.81 20.25 22.77
N ILE A 303 30.64 20.82 22.55
CA ILE A 303 29.36 20.22 22.96
C ILE A 303 28.97 19.15 21.96
N THR A 304 28.70 17.95 22.44
CA THR A 304 28.31 16.79 21.62
C THR A 304 26.80 16.69 21.50
N TYR A 305 26.33 16.27 20.32
CA TYR A 305 24.90 16.10 19.99
C TYR A 305 24.69 14.78 19.27
N PRO A 306 23.61 14.03 19.58
CA PRO A 306 23.29 12.74 18.95
C PRO A 306 22.62 12.94 17.58
N ASN A 307 23.29 13.64 16.68
CA ASN A 307 22.85 13.90 15.31
C ASN A 307 24.05 13.83 14.37
N ALA A 308 23.84 13.37 13.14
CA ALA A 308 24.81 13.59 12.09
C ALA A 308 25.04 15.09 11.85
N GLU A 309 26.17 15.45 11.25
CA GLU A 309 26.46 16.85 10.94
C GLU A 309 25.39 17.45 9.99
N GLY A 310 24.82 18.57 10.40
CA GLY A 310 23.74 19.24 9.68
C GLY A 310 22.32 18.86 10.16
N ASP A 311 22.16 17.78 10.90
CA ASP A 311 20.88 17.38 11.50
C ASP A 311 20.67 18.05 12.87
N SER A 312 19.39 18.14 13.30
CA SER A 312 19.01 18.74 14.58
C SER A 312 17.76 18.11 15.18
N ASN A 313 17.56 16.80 14.99
CA ASN A 313 16.37 16.11 15.50
C ASN A 313 16.43 15.87 17.01
N TRP A 314 17.60 15.53 17.51
CA TRP A 314 17.83 15.24 18.92
C TRP A 314 18.61 16.33 19.62
N ASP A 315 18.30 16.55 20.90
CA ASP A 315 19.05 17.43 21.77
C ASP A 315 19.13 16.84 23.19
N SER A 316 19.84 17.51 24.06
CA SER A 316 20.04 17.15 25.47
C SER A 316 20.38 18.39 26.28
N GLY A 317 20.40 18.26 27.60
CA GLY A 317 20.85 19.34 28.48
C GLY A 317 22.34 19.63 28.46
N ASN A 318 23.09 19.18 27.45
CA ASN A 318 24.54 19.28 27.39
C ASN A 318 25.07 20.72 27.45
N ASN A 319 24.38 21.69 26.89
CA ASN A 319 24.84 23.08 26.86
C ASN A 319 24.61 23.86 28.16
N MET A 320 24.00 23.26 29.21
CA MET A 320 23.89 23.91 30.53
C MET A 320 25.22 24.16 31.22
N PHE A 321 26.28 23.48 30.80
CA PHE A 321 27.62 23.66 31.35
C PHE A 321 28.35 24.93 30.85
N LEU A 322 27.81 25.62 29.85
CA LEU A 322 28.44 26.80 29.27
C LEU A 322 28.53 28.00 30.21
N GLU A 323 27.64 28.10 31.19
CA GLU A 323 27.63 29.20 32.16
C GLU A 323 28.55 28.95 33.38
N ASN A 324 29.34 27.87 33.39
CA ASN A 324 30.35 27.63 34.42
C ASN A 324 31.77 27.71 33.84
N PRO A 325 32.33 28.92 33.62
CA PRO A 325 33.63 29.13 33.00
C PRO A 325 34.82 28.65 33.88
N THR A 326 34.57 28.29 35.15
CA THR A 326 35.63 27.83 36.05
C THR A 326 35.83 26.31 36.05
N SER A 327 34.92 25.51 35.45
CA SER A 327 35.13 24.08 35.30
C SER A 327 35.96 23.81 34.03
N GLN A 328 37.22 23.53 34.17
CA GLN A 328 38.10 23.12 33.08
C GLN A 328 37.76 21.72 32.51
N THR A 329 36.72 21.07 33.01
CA THR A 329 36.28 19.74 32.59
C THR A 329 34.81 19.80 32.23
N TYR A 330 34.53 19.69 30.93
CA TYR A 330 33.16 19.47 30.41
C TYR A 330 32.80 17.99 30.55
N THR A 331 31.69 17.71 31.23
CA THR A 331 31.16 16.35 31.37
C THR A 331 29.72 16.33 30.89
N PRO A 332 29.44 15.77 29.71
CA PRO A 332 28.11 15.82 29.11
C PRO A 332 27.08 14.98 29.86
N LEU A 333 25.79 15.35 29.74
CA LEU A 333 24.67 14.53 30.17
C LEU A 333 24.32 13.43 29.16
N CYS A 334 24.66 13.67 27.89
CA CYS A 334 24.51 12.74 26.78
C CYS A 334 25.76 12.78 25.91
N GLU A 335 26.40 11.65 25.69
CA GLU A 335 27.56 11.51 24.81
C GLU A 335 27.52 10.17 24.07
N GLU A 336 28.29 10.06 22.98
CA GLU A 336 28.53 8.76 22.36
C GLU A 336 29.29 7.86 23.34
N ASP A 337 28.86 6.62 23.49
CA ASP A 337 29.54 5.67 24.35
C ASP A 337 30.93 5.33 23.79
N LYS A 338 31.95 5.42 24.64
CA LYS A 338 33.36 5.21 24.24
C LYS A 338 33.71 3.75 24.01
N THR A 339 32.94 2.85 24.58
CA THR A 339 33.15 1.40 24.50
C THR A 339 32.27 0.72 23.46
N GLU A 340 31.13 1.32 23.19
CA GLU A 340 30.13 0.85 22.20
C GLU A 340 29.76 2.03 21.28
N PRO A 341 30.61 2.40 20.30
CA PRO A 341 30.29 3.48 19.35
C PRO A 341 28.95 3.26 18.63
N GLY A 342 28.23 4.36 18.37
CA GLY A 342 26.89 4.28 17.84
C GLY A 342 25.82 4.08 18.92
N THR A 343 26.15 4.28 20.17
CA THR A 343 25.23 4.21 21.32
C THR A 343 25.20 5.54 22.06
N ALA A 344 24.01 5.99 22.47
CA ALA A 344 23.90 7.16 23.34
C ALA A 344 24.02 6.76 24.81
N ASN A 345 25.00 7.36 25.51
CA ASN A 345 25.23 7.19 26.94
C ASN A 345 24.71 8.42 27.70
N LEU A 346 23.67 8.24 28.49
CA LEU A 346 23.03 9.26 29.31
C LEU A 346 23.50 9.10 30.75
N SER A 347 24.05 10.17 31.37
CA SER A 347 24.57 10.11 32.72
C SER A 347 24.05 11.25 33.58
N ALA A 348 23.49 10.93 34.73
CA ALA A 348 23.15 11.92 35.74
C ALA A 348 24.40 12.63 36.29
N ARG A 349 24.31 13.92 36.55
CA ARG A 349 25.44 14.76 37.00
C ARG A 349 25.02 15.77 38.05
N MET A 350 26.03 16.23 38.80
CA MET A 350 25.91 17.44 39.60
C MET A 350 26.50 18.62 38.83
N VAL A 351 25.65 19.55 38.42
CA VAL A 351 26.07 20.80 37.76
C VAL A 351 26.48 21.79 38.85
N MET A 352 27.61 22.47 38.68
CA MET A 352 28.20 23.41 39.67
C MET A 352 28.34 22.79 41.06
N ASN A 353 28.38 21.46 41.18
CA ASN A 353 28.42 20.69 42.44
C ASN A 353 27.21 20.81 43.35
N PHE A 354 26.13 21.51 42.97
CA PHE A 354 24.96 21.67 43.81
C PHE A 354 23.62 21.47 43.09
N VAL A 355 23.56 21.55 41.76
CA VAL A 355 22.33 21.29 40.98
C VAL A 355 22.38 19.89 40.43
N PHE A 356 21.41 19.05 40.75
CA PHE A 356 21.21 17.76 40.13
C PHE A 356 20.64 17.93 38.70
N ALA A 357 21.27 17.25 37.74
CA ALA A 357 20.79 17.16 36.36
C ALA A 357 20.74 15.69 35.93
N PRO A 358 19.56 15.16 35.52
CA PRO A 358 19.46 13.82 34.98
C PRO A 358 20.14 13.75 33.61
N GLY A 359 20.77 12.61 33.30
CA GLY A 359 21.15 12.30 31.93
C GLY A 359 19.88 12.26 31.08
N ASN A 360 19.86 12.96 29.96
CA ASN A 360 18.68 13.06 29.11
C ASN A 360 19.02 13.18 27.63
N MET A 361 18.09 12.77 26.79
CA MET A 361 18.09 12.94 25.33
C MET A 361 16.64 12.97 24.86
N PHE A 362 16.32 13.87 23.93
CA PHE A 362 14.95 14.01 23.43
C PHE A 362 14.93 14.59 22.02
N THR A 363 13.83 14.37 21.29
CA THR A 363 13.55 15.08 20.05
C THR A 363 12.97 16.44 20.38
N GLY A 364 13.74 17.49 20.06
CA GLY A 364 13.40 18.85 20.46
C GLY A 364 14.62 19.76 20.45
N ASP A 365 14.54 20.86 21.21
CA ASP A 365 15.63 21.83 21.39
C ASP A 365 15.81 22.17 22.87
N PHE A 366 17.05 22.35 23.33
CA PHE A 366 17.35 22.75 24.68
C PHE A 366 17.89 24.17 24.73
N VAL A 367 17.31 24.99 25.60
CA VAL A 367 17.76 26.36 25.85
C VAL A 367 18.13 26.50 27.33
N TYR A 368 19.35 26.92 27.58
CA TYR A 368 19.85 27.19 28.95
C TYR A 368 20.01 28.68 29.16
N SER A 369 19.46 29.20 30.26
CA SER A 369 19.57 30.62 30.64
C SER A 369 19.59 30.78 32.16
N GLY A 370 20.62 31.41 32.69
CA GLY A 370 20.81 31.63 34.12
C GLY A 370 20.91 30.35 34.90
N LEU A 371 19.94 30.04 35.76
CA LEU A 371 19.88 28.82 36.56
C LEU A 371 18.73 27.89 36.15
N SER A 372 18.23 28.07 34.93
CA SER A 372 17.10 27.30 34.37
C SER A 372 17.43 26.74 33.00
N GLY A 373 16.98 25.52 32.73
CA GLY A 373 16.99 24.89 31.43
C GLY A 373 15.56 24.71 30.92
N THR A 374 15.34 24.96 29.64
CA THR A 374 14.04 24.70 28.99
C THR A 374 14.23 23.66 27.89
N VAL A 375 13.51 22.56 28.01
CA VAL A 375 13.34 21.57 26.96
C VAL A 375 12.13 21.98 26.14
N ASN A 376 12.31 22.24 24.85
CA ASN A 376 11.23 22.47 23.89
C ASN A 376 11.00 21.19 23.11
N PHE A 377 10.02 20.38 23.52
CA PHE A 377 9.69 19.10 22.92
C PHE A 377 9.03 19.23 21.56
N GLY A 378 9.32 18.30 20.69
CA GLY A 378 8.71 18.15 19.37
C GLY A 378 9.63 18.55 18.23
N LYS A 379 9.63 17.72 17.19
CA LYS A 379 10.27 18.00 15.90
C LYS A 379 9.27 17.77 14.77
N PRO A 380 9.38 18.54 13.67
CA PRO A 380 8.62 18.27 12.47
C PRO A 380 8.91 16.85 11.95
N TYR A 381 7.87 16.13 11.56
CA TYR A 381 8.01 14.78 11.05
C TYR A 381 6.95 14.45 10.00
N ASP A 382 7.38 14.00 8.82
CA ASP A 382 6.48 13.65 7.72
C ASP A 382 6.09 12.17 7.78
N TRP A 383 5.03 11.89 8.52
CA TRP A 383 4.52 10.54 8.71
C TRP A 383 4.01 9.92 7.40
N LYS A 384 4.47 8.70 7.07
CA LYS A 384 3.95 7.89 5.96
C LYS A 384 2.98 6.83 6.45
N ALA A 385 3.23 6.30 7.65
CA ALA A 385 2.44 5.22 8.23
C ALA A 385 2.21 5.44 9.73
N ARG A 386 1.12 4.89 10.25
CA ARG A 386 0.80 4.89 11.67
C ARG A 386 1.56 3.77 12.36
N PRO A 387 2.47 4.06 13.31
CA PRO A 387 3.20 3.02 14.02
C PRO A 387 2.30 2.32 15.04
N ALA A 388 2.46 0.99 15.16
CA ALA A 388 1.89 0.20 16.26
C ALA A 388 2.74 0.32 17.53
N GLY A 389 4.04 0.58 17.39
CA GLY A 389 4.97 0.70 18.51
C GLY A 389 6.28 1.36 18.13
N MET A 390 7.09 1.63 19.14
CA MET A 390 8.50 2.01 19.00
C MET A 390 9.37 0.94 19.68
N LYS A 391 10.24 0.31 18.92
CA LYS A 391 11.27 -0.58 19.44
C LYS A 391 12.50 0.26 19.87
N VAL A 392 13.14 -0.13 20.96
CA VAL A 392 14.38 0.46 21.46
C VAL A 392 15.13 -0.59 22.26
N ARG A 393 16.46 -0.55 22.28
CA ARG A 393 17.26 -1.31 23.21
C ARG A 393 17.91 -0.38 24.22
N TYR A 394 18.05 -0.84 25.47
CA TYR A 394 18.64 -0.08 26.54
C TYR A 394 19.45 -0.94 27.51
N LYS A 395 20.41 -0.31 28.20
CA LYS A 395 20.97 -0.72 29.50
C LYS A 395 20.71 0.40 30.49
N ALA A 396 20.54 0.08 31.76
CA ALA A 396 20.31 1.10 32.78
C ALA A 396 20.94 0.71 34.12
N LYS A 397 21.51 1.67 34.79
CA LYS A 397 21.84 1.60 36.20
C LYS A 397 20.95 2.56 36.96
N VAL A 398 20.07 2.01 37.80
CA VAL A 398 19.09 2.76 38.58
C VAL A 398 19.44 2.57 40.07
N GLY A 399 19.81 3.65 40.75
CA GLY A 399 20.20 3.64 42.16
C GLY A 399 19.10 4.24 43.06
N THR A 400 19.45 4.41 44.31
CA THR A 400 18.61 5.08 45.32
C THR A 400 18.69 6.59 45.15
N ILE A 401 17.60 7.29 45.26
CA ILE A 401 17.52 8.76 45.20
C ILE A 401 18.38 9.35 46.32
N ASP A 402 19.41 10.07 45.95
CA ASP A 402 20.38 10.74 46.85
C ASP A 402 20.32 12.26 46.75
N LYS A 403 19.53 12.78 45.79
CA LYS A 403 19.31 14.22 45.60
C LYS A 403 17.81 14.52 45.64
N LEU A 404 17.45 15.52 46.43
CA LEU A 404 16.08 15.98 46.61
C LEU A 404 16.02 17.47 46.32
N GLY A 405 15.30 17.83 45.23
CA GLY A 405 15.11 19.23 44.87
C GLY A 405 14.26 19.96 45.89
N SER A 406 14.65 21.18 46.23
CA SER A 406 13.93 21.97 47.26
C SER A 406 12.47 22.31 46.87
N SER A 407 12.21 22.40 45.59
CA SER A 407 10.87 22.69 45.01
C SER A 407 10.03 21.44 44.74
N ASP A 408 10.53 20.22 45.00
CA ASP A 408 9.77 19.01 44.82
C ASP A 408 8.73 18.85 45.94
N PRO A 409 7.41 18.89 45.62
CA PRO A 409 6.34 18.78 46.61
C PRO A 409 6.30 17.42 47.28
N ASP A 410 6.81 16.39 46.61
CA ASP A 410 6.77 14.99 47.09
C ASP A 410 8.15 14.52 47.60
N LYS A 411 9.13 15.40 47.82
CA LYS A 411 10.50 15.04 48.17
C LYS A 411 10.59 14.05 49.33
N ASP A 412 9.75 14.20 50.35
CA ASP A 412 9.76 13.31 51.51
C ASP A 412 9.31 11.91 51.18
N LYS A 413 8.41 11.76 50.22
CA LYS A 413 7.93 10.48 49.69
C LYS A 413 9.04 9.75 48.90
N TYR A 414 9.88 10.50 48.19
CA TYR A 414 10.94 9.93 47.35
C TYR A 414 12.28 9.78 48.07
N LYS A 415 12.43 10.31 49.23
CA LYS A 415 13.64 10.19 50.01
C LYS A 415 14.00 8.72 50.24
N ASP A 416 15.25 8.36 49.94
CA ASP A 416 15.79 7.00 50.10
C ASP A 416 15.03 5.91 49.33
N GLN A 417 14.17 6.26 48.37
CA GLN A 417 13.46 5.32 47.50
C GLN A 417 14.34 5.01 46.27
N PRO A 418 14.15 3.84 45.61
CA PRO A 418 14.71 3.58 44.29
C PRO A 418 14.28 4.67 43.31
N ASP A 419 15.19 5.16 42.49
CA ASP A 419 14.88 6.08 41.40
C ASP A 419 14.19 5.31 40.25
N ARG A 420 13.76 6.01 39.21
CA ARG A 420 13.14 5.45 38.03
C ARG A 420 13.62 6.21 36.80
N ALA A 421 14.18 5.49 35.84
CA ALA A 421 14.44 6.04 34.50
C ALA A 421 13.19 5.90 33.63
N ARG A 422 13.11 6.69 32.56
CA ARG A 422 11.96 6.66 31.65
C ARG A 422 12.39 6.79 30.20
N ILE A 423 11.76 6.02 29.31
CA ILE A 423 11.75 6.21 27.86
C ILE A 423 10.29 6.34 27.45
N PHE A 424 9.94 7.42 26.75
CA PHE A 424 8.60 7.54 26.17
C PHE A 424 8.65 8.10 24.75
N VAL A 425 7.62 7.81 24.02
CA VAL A 425 7.33 8.37 22.70
C VAL A 425 5.93 8.95 22.70
N ALA A 426 5.73 10.09 22.05
CA ALA A 426 4.41 10.64 21.78
C ALA A 426 4.32 11.09 20.32
N VAL A 427 3.19 10.75 19.70
CA VAL A 427 2.77 11.28 18.41
C VAL A 427 1.78 12.39 18.69
N VAL A 428 2.09 13.60 18.24
CA VAL A 428 1.29 14.79 18.58
C VAL A 428 0.93 15.59 17.32
N ASP A 429 -0.07 16.48 17.43
CA ASP A 429 -0.44 17.43 16.38
C ASP A 429 -0.27 18.85 16.89
N TRP A 430 0.97 19.23 17.20
CA TRP A 430 1.28 20.53 17.77
C TRP A 430 1.67 21.56 16.72
N SER A 431 1.16 22.78 16.88
CA SER A 431 1.53 23.92 16.03
C SER A 431 2.83 24.60 16.44
N THR A 432 3.25 24.40 17.69
CA THR A 432 4.50 24.91 18.29
C THR A 432 5.10 23.83 19.17
N GLN A 433 6.38 23.94 19.51
CA GLN A 433 7.02 23.07 20.50
C GLN A 433 6.44 23.33 21.90
N HIS A 434 6.37 22.29 22.73
CA HIS A 434 5.96 22.39 24.12
C HIS A 434 7.17 22.58 25.03
N GLY A 435 7.18 23.65 25.80
CA GLY A 435 8.32 24.03 26.65
C GLY A 435 8.15 23.55 28.09
N VAL A 436 9.12 22.76 28.60
CA VAL A 436 9.26 22.40 30.02
C VAL A 436 10.48 23.11 30.59
N THR A 437 10.28 23.98 31.55
CA THR A 437 11.38 24.72 32.19
C THR A 437 11.63 24.17 33.59
N SER A 438 12.89 23.80 33.85
CA SER A 438 13.40 23.26 35.10
C SER A 438 14.53 24.13 35.64
N GLY A 439 14.67 24.23 36.97
CA GLY A 439 15.72 25.04 37.61
C GLY A 439 15.61 25.00 39.14
N ILE A 440 16.17 26.01 39.82
CA ILE A 440 16.15 26.06 41.30
C ILE A 440 14.72 26.25 41.84
N GLY A 441 13.82 26.88 41.07
CA GLY A 441 12.40 27.03 41.38
C GLY A 441 11.57 25.80 41.04
N ALA A 442 10.25 25.90 41.24
CA ALA A 442 9.33 24.87 40.80
C ALA A 442 9.32 24.81 39.26
N PRO A 443 9.34 23.63 38.64
CA PRO A 443 9.27 23.51 37.20
C PRO A 443 7.93 24.00 36.66
N SER A 444 7.91 24.42 35.39
CA SER A 444 6.72 24.87 34.67
C SER A 444 6.59 24.13 33.34
N GLY A 445 5.36 24.08 32.79
CA GLY A 445 5.09 23.36 31.54
C GLY A 445 5.10 21.83 31.69
N MET A 446 5.04 21.31 32.90
CA MET A 446 5.06 19.87 33.16
C MET A 446 3.89 19.18 32.46
N TRP A 447 4.17 18.08 31.79
CA TRP A 447 3.18 17.26 31.12
C TRP A 447 3.54 15.77 31.17
N ASP A 448 2.57 14.93 30.91
CA ASP A 448 2.77 13.51 30.77
C ASP A 448 1.82 12.98 29.68
N PRO A 449 2.32 12.38 28.59
CA PRO A 449 1.48 11.90 27.50
C PRO A 449 0.50 10.79 27.93
N ALA A 450 0.75 10.11 29.07
CA ALA A 450 -0.15 9.10 29.62
C ALA A 450 -1.33 9.69 30.43
N THR A 451 -1.30 10.99 30.77
CA THR A 451 -2.31 11.62 31.63
C THR A 451 -3.13 12.72 30.98
N ALA A 452 -2.75 13.13 29.77
CA ALA A 452 -3.45 14.14 29.00
C ALA A 452 -3.49 13.77 27.51
N SER A 453 -4.60 14.04 26.84
CA SER A 453 -4.77 13.86 25.39
C SER A 453 -4.71 15.17 24.61
N ASN A 454 -4.51 16.32 25.29
CA ASN A 454 -4.41 17.65 24.65
C ASN A 454 -3.65 18.62 25.55
N LEU A 455 -2.85 19.50 24.92
CA LEU A 455 -2.17 20.63 25.53
C LEU A 455 -2.55 21.93 24.78
N GLU A 456 -2.00 23.09 25.18
CA GLU A 456 -2.25 24.37 24.51
C GLU A 456 -1.74 24.34 23.05
N GLU A 457 -0.64 23.65 22.77
CA GLU A 457 -0.02 23.53 21.46
C GLU A 457 -0.84 22.65 20.49
N GLY A 458 -1.66 21.74 21.00
CA GLY A 458 -2.51 20.84 20.23
C GLY A 458 -2.68 19.46 20.86
N ALA A 459 -3.24 18.54 20.09
CA ALA A 459 -3.56 17.20 20.54
C ALA A 459 -2.32 16.31 20.76
N ILE A 460 -2.40 15.43 21.74
CA ILE A 460 -1.57 14.23 21.84
C ILE A 460 -2.38 13.09 21.22
N LEU A 461 -1.92 12.56 20.08
CA LEU A 461 -2.65 11.55 19.30
C LEU A 461 -2.45 10.15 19.84
N GLY A 462 -1.23 9.86 20.30
CA GLY A 462 -0.88 8.57 20.86
C GLY A 462 0.45 8.61 21.62
N TYR A 463 0.69 7.62 22.47
CA TYR A 463 1.92 7.53 23.25
C TYR A 463 2.31 6.08 23.55
N GLY A 464 3.62 5.85 23.74
CA GLY A 464 4.20 4.64 24.31
C GLY A 464 5.14 5.03 25.46
N ASP A 465 5.14 4.26 26.55
CA ASP A 465 5.85 4.59 27.78
C ASP A 465 6.53 3.37 28.39
N LEU A 466 7.76 3.55 28.87
CA LEU A 466 8.54 2.56 29.60
C LEU A 466 9.14 3.22 30.84
N VAL A 467 8.74 2.77 32.01
CA VAL A 467 9.34 3.14 33.29
C VAL A 467 10.31 2.04 33.74
N ILE A 468 11.58 2.37 33.87
CA ILE A 468 12.66 1.45 34.27
C ILE A 468 12.89 1.63 35.77
N THR A 469 12.54 0.62 36.57
CA THR A 469 12.62 0.63 38.04
C THR A 469 13.79 -0.17 38.59
N GLU A 470 14.42 -0.98 37.75
CA GLU A 470 15.52 -1.87 38.12
C GLU A 470 16.67 -1.72 37.13
N SER A 471 17.90 -1.99 37.60
CA SER A 471 19.07 -1.97 36.74
C SER A 471 19.03 -3.12 35.73
N ALA A 472 19.46 -2.83 34.48
CA ALA A 472 19.64 -3.78 33.38
C ALA A 472 21.08 -3.68 32.90
N ASP A 473 21.97 -4.59 33.34
CA ASP A 473 23.38 -4.60 32.98
C ASP A 473 23.63 -5.07 31.53
N ASN A 474 22.71 -5.84 30.98
CA ASN A 474 22.73 -6.32 29.60
C ASN A 474 21.73 -5.55 28.74
N TRP A 475 21.99 -5.52 27.41
CA TRP A 475 21.05 -4.98 26.46
C TRP A 475 19.68 -5.65 26.58
N THR A 476 18.67 -4.84 26.82
CA THR A 476 17.27 -5.22 26.84
C THR A 476 16.58 -4.57 25.67
N GLU A 477 16.07 -5.36 24.74
CA GLU A 477 15.23 -4.88 23.65
C GLU A 477 13.77 -4.88 24.12
N VAL A 478 13.08 -3.80 23.84
CA VAL A 478 11.66 -3.63 24.21
C VAL A 478 10.91 -2.90 23.09
N THR A 479 9.66 -3.27 22.88
CA THR A 479 8.73 -2.51 22.06
C THR A 479 7.75 -1.78 22.98
N LEU A 480 7.70 -0.46 22.88
CA LEU A 480 6.71 0.39 23.51
C LEU A 480 5.49 0.43 22.58
N PRO A 481 4.37 -0.22 22.91
CA PRO A 481 3.16 -0.12 22.10
C PRO A 481 2.63 1.32 22.13
N ILE A 482 2.14 1.80 20.97
CA ILE A 482 1.51 3.11 20.90
C ILE A 482 0.03 2.98 21.25
N ASN A 483 -0.37 3.59 22.35
CA ASN A 483 -1.75 3.76 22.76
C ASN A 483 -2.33 5.02 22.12
N TRP A 484 -3.29 4.86 21.22
CA TRP A 484 -3.89 5.99 20.49
C TRP A 484 -5.08 6.55 21.25
N TYR A 485 -5.19 7.87 21.38
CA TYR A 485 -6.35 8.54 21.99
C TYR A 485 -7.55 8.65 21.05
N ALA A 486 -7.33 8.54 19.74
CA ALA A 486 -8.41 8.50 18.76
C ALA A 486 -8.04 7.54 17.59
N LYS A 487 -8.95 6.63 17.27
CA LYS A 487 -8.79 5.66 16.17
C LYS A 487 -8.78 6.32 14.79
N ASP A 488 -9.48 7.43 14.64
CA ASP A 488 -9.69 8.21 13.42
C ASP A 488 -8.90 9.52 13.40
N ALA A 489 -7.87 9.65 14.27
CA ALA A 489 -6.99 10.80 14.26
C ALA A 489 -6.38 11.00 12.86
N ALA A 490 -6.50 12.23 12.33
CA ALA A 490 -5.86 12.61 11.10
C ALA A 490 -4.33 12.51 11.21
N LYS A 491 -3.67 12.21 10.11
CA LYS A 491 -2.21 12.25 10.02
C LYS A 491 -1.75 13.70 10.25
N PRO A 492 -0.77 13.95 11.18
CA PRO A 492 -0.21 15.27 11.35
C PRO A 492 0.42 15.81 10.05
N GLY A 493 0.29 17.10 9.81
CA GLY A 493 1.01 17.75 8.71
C GLY A 493 2.52 17.72 8.91
N ALA A 494 3.28 17.74 7.82
CA ALA A 494 4.75 17.71 7.87
C ALA A 494 5.38 18.94 8.54
N ASP A 495 4.61 20.02 8.68
CA ASP A 495 4.98 21.25 9.38
C ASP A 495 4.70 21.22 10.89
N LYS A 496 4.02 20.17 11.37
CA LYS A 496 3.70 20.01 12.79
C LYS A 496 4.86 19.43 13.58
N PHE A 497 5.05 19.89 14.82
CA PHE A 497 6.05 19.36 15.74
C PHE A 497 5.60 18.00 16.31
N SER A 498 5.43 17.02 15.43
CA SER A 498 4.64 15.83 15.69
C SER A 498 5.40 14.63 16.26
N LEU A 499 6.73 14.67 16.29
CA LEU A 499 7.57 13.61 16.84
C LEU A 499 8.14 14.03 18.20
N VAL A 500 7.76 13.34 19.26
CA VAL A 500 8.36 13.47 20.59
C VAL A 500 8.88 12.11 21.04
N ILE A 501 10.20 12.01 21.29
CA ILE A 501 10.82 10.89 21.98
C ILE A 501 11.65 11.48 23.11
N SER A 502 11.60 10.88 24.29
CA SER A 502 12.37 11.36 25.45
C SER A 502 12.92 10.20 26.26
N CYS A 503 14.19 10.31 26.61
CA CYS A 503 14.92 9.38 27.48
C CYS A 503 15.50 10.17 28.65
N ALA A 504 15.23 9.74 29.88
CA ALA A 504 15.75 10.39 31.09
C ALA A 504 16.15 9.36 32.14
N THR A 505 17.30 9.59 32.77
CA THR A 505 17.81 8.71 33.85
C THR A 505 17.06 8.85 35.17
N SER A 506 16.22 9.89 35.31
CA SER A 506 15.38 10.14 36.50
C SER A 506 14.06 10.78 36.12
N MET A 507 12.93 10.17 36.48
CA MET A 507 11.58 10.68 36.15
C MET A 507 11.25 12.00 36.85
N ARG A 508 11.89 12.32 37.95
CA ARG A 508 11.69 13.58 38.70
C ARG A 508 12.80 14.59 38.48
N GLY A 509 13.56 14.40 37.40
CA GLY A 509 14.66 15.27 37.04
C GLY A 509 14.31 16.74 36.94
N ASP A 510 13.09 17.06 36.48
CA ASP A 510 12.58 18.45 36.37
C ASP A 510 12.44 19.13 37.74
N TYR A 511 12.19 18.36 38.80
CA TYR A 511 12.22 18.81 40.18
C TYR A 511 13.61 18.77 40.81
N LEU A 512 14.67 18.45 40.06
CA LEU A 512 16.03 18.25 40.52
C LEU A 512 16.12 17.13 41.57
N THR A 513 15.26 16.13 41.50
CA THR A 513 15.20 14.97 42.39
C THR A 513 15.58 13.72 41.60
N GLY A 514 16.53 12.91 42.14
CA GLY A 514 16.97 11.69 41.50
C GLY A 514 18.22 11.10 42.11
N CYS A 515 18.80 10.08 41.46
CA CYS A 515 20.05 9.46 41.84
C CYS A 515 21.19 9.98 40.97
N SER A 516 22.21 10.61 41.63
CA SER A 516 23.33 11.26 40.93
C SER A 516 24.30 10.29 40.24
N THR A 517 24.13 8.99 40.39
CA THR A 517 24.92 7.95 39.74
C THR A 517 24.17 7.12 38.70
N ASN A 518 22.94 7.52 38.36
CA ASN A 518 22.17 6.85 37.31
C ASN A 518 22.84 7.04 35.96
N VAL A 519 22.83 5.95 35.19
CA VAL A 519 23.29 5.91 33.80
C VAL A 519 22.29 5.11 32.97
N MET A 520 22.08 5.52 31.74
CA MET A 520 21.30 4.77 30.78
C MET A 520 21.98 4.82 29.39
N GLN A 521 22.14 3.67 28.77
CA GLN A 521 22.55 3.57 27.37
C GLN A 521 21.31 3.26 26.55
N VAL A 522 21.15 3.91 25.39
CA VAL A 522 20.02 3.68 24.48
C VAL A 522 20.49 3.64 23.04
N ASP A 523 19.80 2.81 22.22
CA ASP A 523 20.14 2.60 20.82
C ASP A 523 18.99 1.90 20.08
N ASP A 524 19.10 1.78 18.73
CA ASP A 524 18.18 1.04 17.86
C ASP A 524 16.70 1.45 18.01
N PHE A 525 16.43 2.76 17.92
CA PHE A 525 15.06 3.25 17.87
C PHE A 525 14.45 2.97 16.48
N GLU A 526 13.43 2.15 16.43
CA GLU A 526 12.74 1.77 15.19
C GLU A 526 11.23 1.81 15.36
N TRP A 527 10.51 2.20 14.30
CA TRP A 527 9.06 2.03 14.28
C TRP A 527 8.69 0.57 14.05
N VAL A 528 7.67 0.13 14.76
CA VAL A 528 7.01 -1.18 14.57
C VAL A 528 5.65 -0.92 13.94
N TYR A 529 5.36 -1.65 12.85
CA TYR A 529 4.11 -1.53 12.10
C TYR A 529 3.31 -2.84 12.12
#